data_b30feeb7af0954207b711e4bdede7afa
#
_entry.id   b30feeb7af0954207b711e4bdede7afa
#
_cell.length_a   1.000
_cell.length_b   1.000
_cell.length_c   1.000
_cell.angle_alpha   90.00
_cell.angle_beta   90.00
_cell.angle_gamma   90.00
#
_symmetry.space_group_name_H-M   'P 1'
#
loop_
_entity.id
_entity.type
_entity.pdbx_description
1 polymer ?
#
loop_
_entity_poly.entity_id
_entity_poly.type
_entity_poly.pdbx_seq_one_letter_code
_entity_poly.pdbx_strand_id
1 'polypeptide(L)'
;MLAADFGNLQRDCEMVDNSQADWLHIDVMDGVFVPNISFGMPVIKSIKKNSKKILDVHLMIVEPDRYISKFKEIGSDILTVHVEACNHLHRTIHAIKAEKMKAGVALNPHTSVSSIYDVLCDLDLVCLMSVNPGFGGQSFIENTYTKVEELKKLRDKTNSNFLIEIDGGVNLDNAPKLLSCGADVLVAGSFVFKSDNPSKTISDLKSL
;
A
#
# COMPACT_ATOMS: atom_id res chain seq x y z
N MET A 1 -4.54 -5.58 5.50
CA MET A 1 -5.55 -6.62 5.85
C MET A 1 -5.10 -8.06 5.57
N LEU A 2 -4.02 -8.30 4.82
CA LEU A 2 -3.51 -9.65 4.51
C LEU A 2 -3.23 -10.51 5.76
N ALA A 3 -2.85 -9.88 6.88
CA ALA A 3 -2.53 -10.56 8.14
C ALA A 3 -3.73 -10.70 9.10
N ALA A 4 -4.93 -10.28 8.70
CA ALA A 4 -6.15 -10.40 9.50
C ALA A 4 -6.62 -11.87 9.60
N ASP A 5 -7.44 -12.17 10.58
CA ASP A 5 -8.13 -13.46 10.70
C ASP A 5 -9.32 -13.54 9.73
N PHE A 6 -9.14 -14.22 8.60
CA PHE A 6 -10.21 -14.35 7.59
C PHE A 6 -11.44 -15.11 8.08
N GLY A 7 -11.32 -15.91 9.16
CA GLY A 7 -12.46 -16.53 9.82
C GLY A 7 -13.30 -15.53 10.63
N ASN A 8 -12.73 -14.38 10.99
CA ASN A 8 -13.36 -13.33 11.80
C ASN A 8 -13.10 -11.93 11.22
N LEU A 9 -13.11 -11.80 9.90
CA LEU A 9 -12.73 -10.59 9.17
C LEU A 9 -13.49 -9.33 9.60
N GLN A 10 -14.78 -9.46 9.92
CA GLN A 10 -15.59 -8.35 10.42
C GLN A 10 -15.04 -7.81 11.74
N ARG A 11 -14.72 -8.66 12.70
CA ARG A 11 -14.12 -8.26 13.98
C ARG A 11 -12.83 -7.47 13.76
N ASP A 12 -11.99 -7.93 12.87
CA ASP A 12 -10.70 -7.30 12.60
C ASP A 12 -10.89 -5.95 11.85
N CYS A 13 -11.86 -5.85 10.95
CA CYS A 13 -12.23 -4.57 10.34
C CYS A 13 -12.75 -3.58 11.39
N GLU A 14 -13.65 -4.00 12.28
CA GLU A 14 -14.18 -3.16 13.35
C GLU A 14 -13.07 -2.71 14.33
N MET A 15 -12.12 -3.59 14.65
CA MET A 15 -10.96 -3.25 15.48
C MET A 15 -10.12 -2.14 14.83
N VAL A 16 -9.80 -2.25 13.54
CA VAL A 16 -9.04 -1.22 12.83
C VAL A 16 -9.87 0.06 12.67
N ASP A 17 -11.16 -0.05 12.39
CA ASP A 17 -12.05 1.12 12.22
C ASP A 17 -12.13 1.96 13.51
N ASN A 18 -12.15 1.31 14.68
CA ASN A 18 -12.17 1.95 15.98
C ASN A 18 -10.78 2.36 16.50
N SER A 19 -9.70 2.04 15.78
CA SER A 19 -8.33 2.41 16.13
C SER A 19 -7.91 3.76 15.56
N GLN A 20 -6.68 4.18 15.84
CA GLN A 20 -6.05 5.38 15.28
C GLN A 20 -5.45 5.16 13.87
N ALA A 21 -5.61 4.00 13.24
CA ALA A 21 -5.21 3.80 11.86
C ALA A 21 -5.96 4.78 10.94
N ASP A 22 -5.29 5.31 9.93
CA ASP A 22 -5.91 6.24 8.98
C ASP A 22 -6.63 5.49 7.86
N TRP A 23 -6.03 4.40 7.37
CA TRP A 23 -6.47 3.63 6.20
C TRP A 23 -6.53 2.14 6.50
N LEU A 24 -7.26 1.43 5.64
CA LEU A 24 -7.19 -0.02 5.49
C LEU A 24 -6.40 -0.35 4.23
N HIS A 25 -5.22 -0.93 4.39
CA HIS A 25 -4.40 -1.41 3.29
C HIS A 25 -4.82 -2.83 2.87
N ILE A 26 -5.08 -3.02 1.57
CA ILE A 26 -5.69 -4.23 0.99
C ILE A 26 -4.76 -4.81 -0.07
N ASP A 27 -4.16 -5.96 0.20
CA ASP A 27 -3.24 -6.67 -0.70
C ASP A 27 -4.00 -7.66 -1.60
N VAL A 28 -4.10 -7.35 -2.88
CA VAL A 28 -4.74 -8.22 -3.89
C VAL A 28 -3.67 -8.93 -4.70
N MET A 29 -3.71 -10.26 -4.68
CA MET A 29 -2.72 -11.13 -5.32
C MET A 29 -3.40 -12.16 -6.23
N ASP A 30 -2.85 -12.38 -7.43
CA ASP A 30 -3.43 -13.23 -8.47
C ASP A 30 -2.72 -14.59 -8.68
N GLY A 31 -1.63 -14.84 -7.97
CA GLY A 31 -0.82 -16.05 -8.15
C GLY A 31 0.04 -16.06 -9.42
N VAL A 32 0.10 -14.93 -10.16
CA VAL A 32 0.88 -14.78 -11.41
C VAL A 32 1.96 -13.72 -11.22
N PHE A 33 1.59 -12.51 -10.80
CA PHE A 33 2.55 -11.45 -10.47
C PHE A 33 3.38 -11.81 -9.24
N VAL A 34 2.73 -12.43 -8.24
CA VAL A 34 3.37 -12.97 -7.04
C VAL A 34 2.97 -14.44 -6.84
N PRO A 35 3.81 -15.27 -6.18
CA PRO A 35 3.53 -16.70 -6.00
C PRO A 35 2.55 -16.97 -4.84
N ASN A 36 1.50 -16.18 -4.75
CA ASN A 36 0.43 -16.29 -3.75
C ASN A 36 -0.88 -15.75 -4.30
N ILE A 37 -2.00 -16.28 -3.82
CA ILE A 37 -3.36 -15.80 -4.10
C ILE A 37 -3.93 -15.32 -2.76
N SER A 38 -4.36 -14.07 -2.67
CA SER A 38 -4.98 -13.55 -1.44
C SER A 38 -6.51 -13.62 -1.50
N PHE A 39 -7.15 -12.54 -1.82
CA PHE A 39 -8.59 -12.44 -1.93
C PHE A 39 -8.97 -11.40 -2.99
N GLY A 40 -10.20 -11.50 -3.49
CA GLY A 40 -10.68 -10.63 -4.55
C GLY A 40 -11.84 -9.74 -4.13
N MET A 41 -12.50 -9.17 -5.13
CA MET A 41 -13.54 -8.16 -5.02
C MET A 41 -14.68 -8.47 -4.04
N PRO A 42 -15.20 -9.71 -3.91
CA PRO A 42 -16.28 -10.00 -2.95
C PRO A 42 -15.87 -9.76 -1.50
N VAL A 43 -14.64 -10.11 -1.14
CA VAL A 43 -14.10 -9.89 0.22
C VAL A 43 -13.86 -8.39 0.45
N ILE A 44 -13.28 -7.69 -0.51
CA ILE A 44 -13.02 -6.25 -0.43
C ILE A 44 -14.33 -5.47 -0.27
N LYS A 45 -15.37 -5.84 -1.01
CA LYS A 45 -16.71 -5.27 -0.85
C LYS A 45 -17.28 -5.49 0.56
N SER A 46 -17.01 -6.65 1.17
CA SER A 46 -17.40 -6.93 2.55
C SER A 46 -16.60 -6.05 3.54
N ILE A 47 -15.29 -5.89 3.33
CA ILE A 47 -14.46 -4.99 4.13
C ILE A 47 -15.01 -3.55 4.06
N LYS A 48 -15.24 -3.02 2.86
CA LYS A 48 -15.75 -1.65 2.68
C LYS A 48 -17.11 -1.43 3.36
N LYS A 49 -17.97 -2.45 3.37
CA LYS A 49 -19.27 -2.38 4.06
C LYS A 49 -19.12 -2.25 5.59
N ASN A 50 -18.07 -2.82 6.15
CA ASN A 50 -17.82 -2.89 7.59
C ASN A 50 -16.79 -1.87 8.09
N SER A 51 -16.28 -0.98 7.22
CA SER A 51 -15.34 0.08 7.60
C SER A 51 -15.67 1.42 6.93
N LYS A 52 -15.45 2.51 7.67
CA LYS A 52 -15.55 3.89 7.20
C LYS A 52 -14.20 4.48 6.76
N LYS A 53 -13.12 3.76 7.03
CA LYS A 53 -11.78 4.24 6.70
C LYS A 53 -11.53 4.25 5.19
N ILE A 54 -10.56 5.01 4.78
CA ILE A 54 -10.03 5.03 3.41
C ILE A 54 -9.58 3.62 3.05
N LEU A 55 -10.00 3.15 1.89
CA LEU A 55 -9.60 1.86 1.34
C LEU A 55 -8.46 2.07 0.35
N ASP A 56 -7.27 1.73 0.80
CA ASP A 56 -6.04 1.75 0.01
C ASP A 56 -5.80 0.35 -0.55
N VAL A 57 -6.00 0.18 -1.86
CA VAL A 57 -5.94 -1.12 -2.53
C VAL A 57 -4.66 -1.25 -3.32
N HIS A 58 -3.83 -2.19 -2.92
CA HIS A 58 -2.56 -2.53 -3.55
C HIS A 58 -2.71 -3.77 -4.44
N LEU A 59 -2.52 -3.59 -5.75
CA LEU A 59 -2.69 -4.63 -6.75
C LEU A 59 -1.36 -5.29 -7.11
N MET A 60 -1.12 -6.46 -6.57
CA MET A 60 -0.04 -7.38 -6.95
C MET A 60 -0.57 -8.39 -7.98
N ILE A 61 -1.02 -7.88 -9.14
CA ILE A 61 -1.64 -8.65 -10.21
C ILE A 61 -1.09 -8.23 -11.58
N VAL A 62 -1.15 -9.12 -12.56
CA VAL A 62 -0.86 -8.78 -13.96
C VAL A 62 -2.03 -8.03 -14.60
N GLU A 63 -1.75 -7.20 -15.60
CA GLU A 63 -2.76 -6.43 -16.37
C GLU A 63 -3.80 -5.69 -15.49
N PRO A 64 -3.37 -4.85 -14.52
CA PRO A 64 -4.29 -4.21 -13.56
C PRO A 64 -5.31 -3.29 -14.24
N ASP A 65 -5.02 -2.76 -15.43
CA ASP A 65 -5.93 -1.89 -16.21
C ASP A 65 -7.33 -2.51 -16.41
N ARG A 66 -7.41 -3.86 -16.49
CA ARG A 66 -8.66 -4.60 -16.70
C ARG A 66 -9.67 -4.45 -15.56
N TYR A 67 -9.19 -4.03 -14.39
CA TYR A 67 -9.97 -4.07 -13.15
C TYR A 67 -10.21 -2.70 -12.52
N ILE A 68 -9.66 -1.61 -13.07
CA ILE A 68 -9.69 -0.26 -12.47
C ILE A 68 -11.13 0.15 -12.12
N SER A 69 -12.07 0.10 -13.08
CA SER A 69 -13.47 0.46 -12.83
C SER A 69 -14.15 -0.45 -11.81
N LYS A 70 -13.79 -1.75 -11.78
CA LYS A 70 -14.32 -2.69 -10.79
C LYS A 70 -13.87 -2.36 -9.37
N PHE A 71 -12.63 -1.95 -9.18
CA PHE A 71 -12.14 -1.51 -7.87
C PHE A 71 -12.83 -0.22 -7.43
N LYS A 72 -13.13 0.70 -8.34
CA LYS A 72 -13.97 1.87 -8.03
C LYS A 72 -15.38 1.47 -7.59
N GLU A 73 -16.03 0.58 -8.33
CA GLU A 73 -17.40 0.09 -8.01
C GLU A 73 -17.51 -0.52 -6.60
N ILE A 74 -16.45 -1.17 -6.11
CA ILE A 74 -16.42 -1.77 -4.76
C ILE A 74 -15.94 -0.82 -3.67
N GLY A 75 -15.59 0.42 -4.02
CA GLY A 75 -15.33 1.49 -3.08
C GLY A 75 -13.87 1.73 -2.72
N SER A 76 -12.91 1.37 -3.60
CA SER A 76 -11.52 1.80 -3.45
C SER A 76 -11.43 3.32 -3.50
N ASP A 77 -10.66 3.88 -2.57
CA ASP A 77 -10.36 5.31 -2.50
C ASP A 77 -9.00 5.62 -3.14
N ILE A 78 -8.03 4.72 -2.91
CA ILE A 78 -6.69 4.72 -3.51
C ILE A 78 -6.52 3.40 -4.24
N LEU A 79 -5.95 3.42 -5.44
CA LEU A 79 -5.60 2.22 -6.19
C LEU A 79 -4.13 2.28 -6.59
N THR A 80 -3.34 1.36 -6.04
CA THR A 80 -1.90 1.26 -6.24
C THR A 80 -1.58 0.07 -7.13
N VAL A 81 -0.87 0.30 -8.23
CA VAL A 81 -0.44 -0.70 -9.21
C VAL A 81 1.07 -0.81 -9.26
N HIS A 82 1.61 -1.98 -9.49
CA HIS A 82 3.05 -2.14 -9.69
C HIS A 82 3.50 -1.59 -11.04
N VAL A 83 4.59 -0.81 -11.06
CA VAL A 83 5.20 -0.34 -12.32
C VAL A 83 5.55 -1.53 -13.23
N GLU A 84 6.00 -2.63 -12.64
CA GLU A 84 6.39 -3.86 -13.35
C GLU A 84 5.21 -4.61 -13.98
N ALA A 85 3.98 -4.32 -13.55
CA ALA A 85 2.76 -4.93 -14.10
C ALA A 85 2.08 -4.05 -15.18
N CYS A 86 2.58 -2.84 -15.42
CA CYS A 86 1.95 -1.85 -16.31
C CYS A 86 2.76 -1.63 -17.59
N ASN A 87 2.28 -2.14 -18.73
CA ASN A 87 2.91 -1.89 -20.03
C ASN A 87 2.89 -0.41 -20.44
N HIS A 88 1.90 0.36 -19.97
CA HIS A 88 1.70 1.77 -20.27
C HIS A 88 1.33 2.54 -18.99
N LEU A 89 2.28 2.66 -18.07
CA LEU A 89 2.06 3.20 -16.72
C LEU A 89 1.33 4.55 -16.71
N HIS A 90 1.75 5.51 -17.55
CA HIS A 90 1.11 6.82 -17.65
C HIS A 90 -0.40 6.69 -17.98
N ARG A 91 -0.77 5.84 -18.93
CA ARG A 91 -2.17 5.58 -19.27
C ARG A 91 -2.94 4.96 -18.09
N THR A 92 -2.33 4.01 -17.38
CA THR A 92 -2.93 3.37 -16.20
C THR A 92 -3.20 4.38 -15.09
N ILE A 93 -2.25 5.27 -14.78
CA ILE A 93 -2.41 6.36 -13.80
C ILE A 93 -3.62 7.23 -14.17
N HIS A 94 -3.69 7.69 -15.42
CA HIS A 94 -4.79 8.52 -15.89
C HIS A 94 -6.14 7.79 -15.85
N ALA A 95 -6.18 6.49 -16.15
CA ALA A 95 -7.40 5.69 -16.04
C ALA A 95 -7.89 5.59 -14.58
N ILE A 96 -6.99 5.39 -13.61
CA ILE A 96 -7.32 5.40 -12.18
C ILE A 96 -7.92 6.76 -11.77
N LYS A 97 -7.27 7.86 -12.17
CA LYS A 97 -7.74 9.22 -11.86
C LYS A 97 -9.08 9.56 -12.53
N ALA A 98 -9.32 9.08 -13.75
CA ALA A 98 -10.59 9.24 -14.44
C ALA A 98 -11.77 8.62 -13.66
N GLU A 99 -11.53 7.51 -12.95
CA GLU A 99 -12.48 6.88 -12.04
C GLU A 99 -12.57 7.61 -10.67
N LYS A 100 -11.92 8.76 -10.50
CA LYS A 100 -11.92 9.54 -9.24
C LYS A 100 -11.35 8.76 -8.04
N MET A 101 -10.37 7.92 -8.27
CA MET A 101 -9.51 7.34 -7.25
C MET A 101 -8.18 8.09 -7.21
N LYS A 102 -7.51 8.07 -6.07
CA LYS A 102 -6.09 8.45 -5.99
C LYS A 102 -5.26 7.37 -6.67
N ALA A 103 -4.29 7.79 -7.49
CA ALA A 103 -3.43 6.88 -8.23
C ALA A 103 -2.12 6.65 -7.48
N GLY A 104 -1.88 5.40 -7.07
CA GLY A 104 -0.62 4.95 -6.48
C GLY A 104 0.19 4.09 -7.45
N VAL A 105 1.52 4.15 -7.31
CA VAL A 105 2.44 3.23 -8.01
C VAL A 105 3.37 2.56 -7.00
N ALA A 106 3.44 1.23 -7.06
CA ALA A 106 4.33 0.42 -6.24
C ALA A 106 5.60 0.05 -7.00
N LEU A 107 6.72 0.01 -6.28
CA LEU A 107 8.04 -0.40 -6.78
C LEU A 107 8.56 -1.60 -6.00
N ASN A 108 8.87 -2.68 -6.69
CA ASN A 108 9.57 -3.83 -6.08
C ASN A 108 10.93 -3.43 -5.48
N PRO A 109 11.50 -4.23 -4.55
CA PRO A 109 12.79 -3.90 -3.94
C PRO A 109 13.92 -3.68 -4.96
N HIS A 110 13.91 -4.43 -6.07
CA HIS A 110 14.93 -4.34 -7.13
C HIS A 110 14.69 -3.23 -8.16
N THR A 111 13.50 -2.61 -8.19
CA THR A 111 13.14 -1.59 -9.18
C THR A 111 13.63 -0.22 -8.73
N SER A 112 14.37 0.47 -9.59
CA SER A 112 14.89 1.81 -9.30
C SER A 112 13.76 2.84 -9.20
N VAL A 113 13.92 3.81 -8.30
CA VAL A 113 13.01 4.97 -8.18
C VAL A 113 12.95 5.79 -9.48
N SER A 114 14.04 5.81 -10.25
CA SER A 114 14.10 6.50 -11.55
C SER A 114 13.13 5.95 -12.59
N SER A 115 12.61 4.73 -12.43
CA SER A 115 11.66 4.11 -13.37
C SER A 115 10.32 4.85 -13.47
N ILE A 116 9.99 5.67 -12.47
CA ILE A 116 8.74 6.44 -12.41
C ILE A 116 8.96 7.96 -12.54
N TYR A 117 10.19 8.41 -12.86
CA TYR A 117 10.57 9.82 -12.89
C TYR A 117 9.61 10.66 -13.76
N ASP A 118 9.29 10.17 -14.95
CA ASP A 118 8.50 10.92 -15.94
C ASP A 118 7.00 11.01 -15.60
N VAL A 119 6.53 10.28 -14.57
CA VAL A 119 5.12 10.26 -14.14
C VAL A 119 4.91 10.77 -12.71
N LEU A 120 5.96 11.19 -12.01
CA LEU A 120 5.88 11.61 -10.60
C LEU A 120 4.84 12.70 -10.35
N CYS A 121 4.68 13.66 -11.27
CA CYS A 121 3.74 14.77 -11.12
C CYS A 121 2.27 14.33 -11.22
N ASP A 122 2.02 13.14 -11.77
CA ASP A 122 0.67 12.58 -11.93
C ASP A 122 0.25 11.67 -10.78
N LEU A 123 1.19 11.36 -9.85
CA LEU A 123 0.95 10.42 -8.76
C LEU A 123 0.38 11.11 -7.52
N ASP A 124 -0.45 10.38 -6.80
CA ASP A 124 -0.94 10.75 -5.46
C ASP A 124 -0.20 9.96 -4.37
N LEU A 125 0.39 8.79 -4.72
CA LEU A 125 1.09 7.90 -3.80
C LEU A 125 2.17 7.10 -4.54
N VAL A 126 3.32 6.90 -3.88
CA VAL A 126 4.35 5.94 -4.30
C VAL A 126 4.60 4.96 -3.17
N CYS A 127 4.32 3.69 -3.41
CA CYS A 127 4.54 2.60 -2.45
C CYS A 127 5.90 1.94 -2.73
N LEU A 128 6.82 2.03 -1.78
CA LEU A 128 8.08 1.31 -1.82
C LEU A 128 7.95 -0.02 -1.09
N MET A 129 8.11 -1.12 -1.81
CA MET A 129 8.15 -2.44 -1.19
C MET A 129 9.45 -2.58 -0.40
N SER A 130 9.32 -2.83 0.88
CA SER A 130 10.43 -3.11 1.80
C SER A 130 10.59 -4.61 2.11
N VAL A 131 9.84 -5.43 1.42
CA VAL A 131 9.97 -6.89 1.31
C VAL A 131 9.67 -7.31 -0.12
N ASN A 132 9.96 -8.55 -0.52
CA ASN A 132 9.45 -9.05 -1.79
C ASN A 132 7.93 -9.26 -1.68
N PRO A 133 7.11 -8.71 -2.61
CA PRO A 133 5.66 -8.86 -2.55
C PRO A 133 5.23 -10.33 -2.64
N GLY A 134 4.09 -10.67 -2.02
CA GLY A 134 3.49 -12.00 -2.05
C GLY A 134 3.19 -12.61 -0.68
N PHE A 135 3.97 -12.32 0.36
CA PHE A 135 3.77 -12.90 1.70
C PHE A 135 3.99 -11.86 2.80
N GLY A 136 3.17 -11.94 3.84
CA GLY A 136 3.38 -11.15 5.05
C GLY A 136 4.44 -11.72 6.00
N GLY A 137 4.94 -10.91 6.94
CA GLY A 137 5.85 -11.35 8.01
C GLY A 137 7.30 -11.58 7.59
N GLN A 138 7.72 -11.02 6.46
CA GLN A 138 9.10 -11.06 5.98
C GLN A 138 9.98 -10.03 6.69
N SER A 139 11.31 -10.26 6.65
CA SER A 139 12.31 -9.32 7.17
C SER A 139 12.40 -8.09 6.29
N PHE A 140 12.52 -6.93 6.91
CA PHE A 140 12.68 -5.63 6.27
C PHE A 140 13.99 -5.56 5.45
N ILE A 141 13.93 -4.97 4.27
CA ILE A 141 15.09 -4.75 3.37
C ILE A 141 15.67 -3.37 3.62
N GLU A 142 16.87 -3.29 4.21
CA GLU A 142 17.52 -2.04 4.63
C GLU A 142 17.73 -1.01 3.50
N ASN A 143 17.92 -1.46 2.24
CA ASN A 143 18.06 -0.57 1.09
C ASN A 143 16.83 0.35 0.87
N THR A 144 15.70 0.03 1.49
CA THR A 144 14.48 0.85 1.43
C THR A 144 14.73 2.26 1.95
N TYR A 145 15.55 2.45 2.99
CA TYR A 145 15.87 3.79 3.50
C TYR A 145 16.50 4.68 2.41
N THR A 146 17.45 4.14 1.66
CA THR A 146 18.09 4.87 0.55
C THR A 146 17.05 5.24 -0.52
N LYS A 147 16.14 4.32 -0.87
CA LYS A 147 15.08 4.58 -1.84
C LYS A 147 14.09 5.66 -1.36
N VAL A 148 13.76 5.68 -0.07
CA VAL A 148 12.91 6.74 0.52
C VAL A 148 13.57 8.10 0.39
N GLU A 149 14.86 8.22 0.75
CA GLU A 149 15.60 9.48 0.64
C GLU A 149 15.72 9.94 -0.82
N GLU A 150 15.96 9.00 -1.75
CA GLU A 150 16.01 9.29 -3.18
C GLU A 150 14.66 9.82 -3.68
N LEU A 151 13.58 9.15 -3.32
CA LEU A 151 12.22 9.52 -3.72
C LEU A 151 11.79 10.87 -3.12
N LYS A 152 12.14 11.13 -1.86
CA LYS A 152 11.94 12.45 -1.23
C LYS A 152 12.66 13.56 -2.00
N LYS A 153 13.94 13.36 -2.34
CA LYS A 153 14.70 14.33 -3.14
C LYS A 153 14.06 14.58 -4.51
N LEU A 154 13.54 13.54 -5.15
CA LEU A 154 12.84 13.68 -6.43
C LEU A 154 11.51 14.44 -6.26
N ARG A 155 10.73 14.14 -5.23
CA ARG A 155 9.49 14.85 -4.88
C ARG A 155 9.75 16.34 -4.70
N ASP A 156 10.76 16.69 -3.91
CA ASP A 156 11.14 18.08 -3.65
C ASP A 156 11.61 18.79 -4.93
N LYS A 157 12.45 18.12 -5.76
CA LYS A 157 12.97 18.65 -7.01
C LYS A 157 11.87 18.89 -8.06
N THR A 158 10.87 18.03 -8.13
CA THR A 158 9.77 18.14 -9.11
C THR A 158 8.58 18.96 -8.58
N ASN A 159 8.64 19.42 -7.32
CA ASN A 159 7.55 20.09 -6.62
C ASN A 159 6.23 19.27 -6.67
N SER A 160 6.37 17.95 -6.56
CA SER A 160 5.25 16.99 -6.56
C SER A 160 4.71 16.81 -5.14
N ASN A 161 3.43 16.38 -5.01
CA ASN A 161 2.74 16.26 -3.71
C ASN A 161 2.29 14.84 -3.38
N PHE A 162 2.88 13.80 -4.01
CA PHE A 162 2.56 12.42 -3.71
C PHE A 162 3.05 12.03 -2.30
N LEU A 163 2.35 11.09 -1.68
CA LEU A 163 2.77 10.48 -0.43
C LEU A 163 3.75 9.33 -0.70
N ILE A 164 4.73 9.15 0.19
CA ILE A 164 5.68 8.04 0.18
C ILE A 164 5.19 6.99 1.18
N GLU A 165 4.74 5.86 0.68
CA GLU A 165 4.27 4.73 1.47
C GLU A 165 5.33 3.63 1.52
N ILE A 166 5.43 2.96 2.66
CA ILE A 166 6.33 1.82 2.89
C ILE A 166 5.50 0.60 3.23
N ASP A 167 5.62 -0.45 2.42
CA ASP A 167 4.94 -1.72 2.65
C ASP A 167 5.91 -2.88 2.79
N GLY A 168 5.86 -3.50 3.97
CA GLY A 168 6.58 -4.73 4.31
C GLY A 168 7.54 -4.61 5.51
N GLY A 169 7.35 -5.46 6.51
CA GLY A 169 8.26 -5.58 7.65
C GLY A 169 8.36 -4.36 8.56
N VAL A 170 7.42 -3.41 8.47
CA VAL A 170 7.39 -2.21 9.32
C VAL A 170 7.03 -2.58 10.75
N ASN A 171 7.77 -2.01 11.71
CA ASN A 171 7.61 -2.19 13.16
C ASN A 171 8.09 -0.92 13.91
N LEU A 172 8.03 -0.93 15.25
CA LEU A 172 8.45 0.21 16.09
C LEU A 172 9.97 0.49 16.05
N ASP A 173 10.80 -0.49 15.68
CA ASP A 173 12.25 -0.30 15.63
C ASP A 173 12.68 0.45 14.36
N ASN A 174 12.04 0.17 13.20
CA ASN A 174 12.42 0.76 11.91
C ASN A 174 11.56 1.97 11.52
N ALA A 175 10.35 2.10 12.05
CA ALA A 175 9.43 3.20 11.71
C ALA A 175 10.01 4.60 11.97
N PRO A 176 10.69 4.91 13.11
CA PRO A 176 11.25 6.25 13.32
C PRO A 176 12.28 6.63 12.25
N LYS A 177 13.11 5.67 11.82
CA LYS A 177 14.11 5.91 10.77
C LYS A 177 13.44 6.10 9.41
N LEU A 178 12.38 5.35 9.08
CA LEU A 178 11.61 5.53 7.85
C LEU A 178 11.00 6.92 7.75
N LEU A 179 10.36 7.40 8.83
CA LEU A 179 9.79 8.74 8.92
C LEU A 179 10.87 9.82 8.76
N SER A 180 12.03 9.66 9.41
CA SER A 180 13.14 10.60 9.30
C SER A 180 13.72 10.66 7.87
N CYS A 181 13.75 9.55 7.13
CA CYS A 181 14.12 9.51 5.72
C CYS A 181 13.10 10.19 4.80
N GLY A 182 11.85 10.33 5.23
CA GLY A 182 10.80 11.04 4.49
C GLY A 182 9.60 10.20 4.07
N ALA A 183 9.38 9.04 4.69
CA ALA A 183 8.12 8.30 4.54
C ALA A 183 6.96 9.07 5.18
N ASP A 184 5.80 9.03 4.54
CA ASP A 184 4.57 9.68 5.01
C ASP A 184 3.54 8.65 5.52
N VAL A 185 3.57 7.42 4.97
CA VAL A 185 2.61 6.35 5.26
C VAL A 185 3.35 5.04 5.55
N LEU A 186 2.96 4.37 6.62
CA LEU A 186 3.55 3.10 7.05
C LEU A 186 2.49 2.00 7.06
N VAL A 187 2.71 0.92 6.31
CA VAL A 187 1.86 -0.26 6.30
C VAL A 187 2.41 -1.30 7.28
N ALA A 188 1.68 -1.56 8.36
CA ALA A 188 2.06 -2.49 9.41
C ALA A 188 1.01 -3.60 9.57
N GLY A 189 1.09 -4.64 8.75
CA GLY A 189 0.15 -5.76 8.79
C GLY A 189 0.47 -6.77 9.91
N SER A 190 1.43 -7.64 9.68
CA SER A 190 1.77 -8.72 10.62
C SER A 190 2.18 -8.21 12.01
N PHE A 191 2.86 -7.07 12.09
CA PHE A 191 3.28 -6.48 13.35
C PHE A 191 2.08 -6.06 14.22
N VAL A 192 1.02 -5.55 13.59
CA VAL A 192 -0.22 -5.16 14.29
C VAL A 192 -1.06 -6.39 14.63
N PHE A 193 -1.44 -7.21 13.64
CA PHE A 193 -2.40 -8.30 13.86
C PHE A 193 -1.89 -9.46 14.71
N LYS A 194 -0.55 -9.62 14.84
CA LYS A 194 0.05 -10.65 15.71
C LYS A 194 0.41 -10.13 17.10
N SER A 195 0.20 -8.85 17.40
CA SER A 195 0.47 -8.29 18.72
C SER A 195 -0.62 -8.68 19.72
N ASP A 196 -0.28 -8.69 21.01
CA ASP A 196 -1.23 -8.96 22.09
C ASP A 196 -2.33 -7.88 22.17
N ASN A 197 -2.04 -6.66 21.72
CA ASN A 197 -2.99 -5.54 21.68
C ASN A 197 -2.84 -4.74 20.38
N PRO A 198 -3.52 -5.14 19.30
CA PRO A 198 -3.43 -4.47 18.01
C PRO A 198 -3.75 -2.97 18.04
N SER A 199 -4.80 -2.57 18.77
CA SER A 199 -5.19 -1.15 18.87
C SER A 199 -4.10 -0.31 19.55
N LYS A 200 -3.45 -0.84 20.58
CA LYS A 200 -2.32 -0.18 21.24
C LYS A 200 -1.12 -0.09 20.29
N THR A 201 -0.79 -1.17 19.60
CA THR A 201 0.32 -1.18 18.61
C THR A 201 0.11 -0.14 17.51
N ILE A 202 -1.12 0.02 17.02
CA ILE A 202 -1.48 1.09 16.06
C ILE A 202 -1.26 2.48 16.69
N SER A 203 -1.71 2.68 17.93
CA SER A 203 -1.53 3.96 18.64
C SER A 203 -0.04 4.28 18.86
N ASP A 204 0.76 3.29 19.22
CA ASP A 204 2.21 3.45 19.41
C ASP A 204 2.91 3.84 18.10
N LEU A 205 2.56 3.20 16.99
CA LEU A 205 3.07 3.59 15.63
C LEU A 205 2.60 4.99 15.21
N LYS A 206 1.36 5.36 15.55
CA LYS A 206 0.80 6.67 15.19
C LYS A 206 1.41 7.82 15.98
N SER A 207 1.99 7.54 17.15
CA SER A 207 2.61 8.54 18.03
C SER A 207 4.06 8.87 17.68
N LEU A 208 4.66 8.21 16.69
CA LEU A 208 6.01 8.49 16.20
C LEU A 208 6.04 9.75 15.35
#